data_91f17edee6cca3fe03f9d1e17394c54b
#
_entry.id   91f17edee6cca3fe03f9d1e17394c54b
#
_cell.length_a   1.000
_cell.length_b   1.000
_cell.length_c   1.000
_cell.angle_alpha   90.00
_cell.angle_beta   90.00
_cell.angle_gamma   90.00
#
_symmetry.space_group_name_H-M   'P 1'
#
loop_
_entity.id
_entity.type
_entity.pdbx_description
1 polymer ?
#
loop_
_entity_poly.entity_id
_entity_poly.type
_entity_poly.pdbx_seq_one_letter_code
_entity_poly.pdbx_strand_id
1 'polypeptide(L)'
;MSKVFDVLQDFEQFEITNGQFRPLVSGQLTAAERLGCTGSISVEAESKTVTKKCEGNVTKEVTIIQKLNATVSMHMPVAILRKVFGLTNDKLKTGVYGLTSKPKVSSGALTWDMYDLGRENHKLIAFPNISWTSPFKINVTNGEEEIAEIETTFSAFSDENGFFYYEAIEGDGVATDVVSGWNKTFTPTLVKKVIL
;
A
#
# COMPACT_ATOMS: atom_id res chain seq x y z
N MET A 1 -27.18 8.71 13.82
CA MET A 1 -26.85 7.37 14.33
C MET A 1 -25.74 6.84 13.44
N SER A 2 -24.62 6.38 13.99
CA SER A 2 -23.57 5.74 13.21
C SER A 2 -24.17 4.45 12.63
N LYS A 3 -24.03 4.23 11.31
CA LYS A 3 -24.43 2.97 10.67
C LYS A 3 -23.58 1.86 11.26
N VAL A 4 -24.17 0.77 11.69
CA VAL A 4 -23.44 -0.43 12.13
C VAL A 4 -23.23 -1.29 10.90
N PHE A 5 -22.01 -1.66 10.60
CA PHE A 5 -21.68 -2.59 9.52
C PHE A 5 -21.98 -4.01 9.99
N ASP A 6 -22.70 -4.77 9.18
CA ASP A 6 -22.92 -6.19 9.43
C ASP A 6 -21.80 -7.00 8.78
N VAL A 7 -20.89 -7.53 9.57
CA VAL A 7 -19.73 -8.31 9.11
C VAL A 7 -20.12 -9.64 8.44
N LEU A 8 -21.38 -10.04 8.48
CA LEU A 8 -21.91 -11.19 7.74
C LEU A 8 -22.31 -10.83 6.29
N GLN A 9 -22.34 -9.53 5.94
CA GLN A 9 -22.61 -9.08 4.58
C GLN A 9 -21.30 -9.07 3.76
N ASP A 10 -21.45 -9.29 2.45
CA ASP A 10 -20.34 -9.10 1.51
C ASP A 10 -19.96 -7.62 1.44
N PHE A 11 -18.66 -7.33 1.45
CA PHE A 11 -18.14 -6.03 1.09
C PHE A 11 -17.79 -6.06 -0.41
N GLU A 12 -18.64 -5.48 -1.23
CA GLU A 12 -18.41 -5.35 -2.67
C GLU A 12 -17.27 -4.35 -2.92
N GLN A 13 -16.08 -4.84 -3.22
CA GLN A 13 -14.90 -3.99 -3.48
C GLN A 13 -15.04 -3.28 -4.83
N PHE A 14 -15.75 -2.16 -4.84
CA PHE A 14 -16.12 -1.46 -6.07
C PHE A 14 -15.22 -0.27 -6.39
N GLU A 15 -14.84 0.51 -5.39
CA GLU A 15 -14.06 1.74 -5.59
C GLU A 15 -12.88 1.80 -4.64
N ILE A 16 -11.73 2.30 -5.14
CA ILE A 16 -10.55 2.61 -4.34
C ILE A 16 -10.13 4.06 -4.59
N THR A 17 -9.95 4.83 -3.52
CA THR A 17 -9.66 6.25 -3.57
C THR A 17 -8.68 6.70 -2.51
N ASN A 18 -8.35 8.00 -2.51
CA ASN A 18 -7.62 8.69 -1.45
C ASN A 18 -6.29 8.03 -1.08
N GLY A 19 -5.59 7.46 -2.08
CA GLY A 19 -4.27 6.87 -1.84
C GLY A 19 -3.29 7.86 -1.23
N GLN A 20 -2.67 7.48 -0.10
CA GLN A 20 -1.67 8.29 0.59
C GLN A 20 -0.39 7.49 0.76
N PHE A 21 0.74 8.15 0.56
CA PHE A 21 2.07 7.62 0.81
C PHE A 21 2.73 8.42 1.93
N ARG A 22 3.25 7.74 2.93
CA ARG A 22 4.06 8.32 3.99
C ARG A 22 5.50 7.81 3.84
N PRO A 23 6.39 8.60 3.21
CA PRO A 23 7.80 8.20 3.05
C PRO A 23 8.49 7.97 4.39
N LEU A 24 9.33 6.95 4.45
CA LEU A 24 10.24 6.71 5.56
C LEU A 24 11.54 7.45 5.31
N VAL A 25 11.83 8.47 6.13
CA VAL A 25 13.06 9.26 6.06
C VAL A 25 13.79 9.18 7.39
N SER A 26 15.03 8.74 7.37
CA SER A 26 15.85 8.57 8.59
C SER A 26 15.15 7.77 9.70
N GLY A 27 14.42 6.72 9.31
CA GLY A 27 13.72 5.83 10.24
C GLY A 27 12.38 6.35 10.77
N GLN A 28 11.89 7.50 10.28
CA GLN A 28 10.61 8.05 10.68
C GLN A 28 9.69 8.26 9.48
N LEU A 29 8.40 7.94 9.65
CA LEU A 29 7.37 8.23 8.64
C LEU A 29 7.10 9.73 8.62
N THR A 30 7.24 10.33 7.43
CA THR A 30 6.96 11.76 7.22
C THR A 30 5.46 12.02 7.04
N ALA A 31 5.09 13.26 6.74
CA ALA A 31 3.71 13.63 6.42
C ALA A 31 3.18 12.81 5.23
N ALA A 32 1.87 12.56 5.21
CA ALA A 32 1.20 11.88 4.13
C ALA A 32 1.22 12.74 2.85
N GLU A 33 1.53 12.09 1.74
CA GLU A 33 1.55 12.69 0.41
C GLU A 33 0.54 11.95 -0.47
N ARG A 34 -0.32 12.70 -1.16
CA ARG A 34 -1.33 12.10 -2.02
C ARG A 34 -0.69 11.39 -3.21
N LEU A 35 -1.05 10.13 -3.44
CA LEU A 35 -0.57 9.33 -4.56
C LEU A 35 -1.12 9.78 -5.91
N GLY A 36 -2.29 10.42 -5.92
CA GLY A 36 -3.03 10.80 -7.12
C GLY A 36 -4.34 10.04 -7.25
N CYS A 37 -4.84 9.86 -8.47
CA CYS A 37 -6.05 9.08 -8.72
C CYS A 37 -5.66 7.62 -8.93
N THR A 38 -6.13 6.73 -8.07
CA THR A 38 -5.91 5.29 -8.16
C THR A 38 -7.00 4.66 -9.02
N GLY A 39 -6.62 3.92 -10.05
CA GLY A 39 -7.53 3.14 -10.88
C GLY A 39 -7.75 1.74 -10.35
N SER A 40 -6.66 1.06 -9.93
CA SER A 40 -6.77 -0.30 -9.39
C SER A 40 -5.62 -0.65 -8.45
N ILE A 41 -5.86 -1.65 -7.60
CA ILE A 41 -4.83 -2.31 -6.80
C ILE A 41 -5.07 -3.82 -6.84
N SER A 42 -4.00 -4.59 -7.00
CA SER A 42 -3.99 -6.04 -6.84
C SER A 42 -2.89 -6.43 -5.87
N VAL A 43 -3.20 -7.33 -4.95
CA VAL A 43 -2.27 -7.74 -3.88
C VAL A 43 -2.23 -9.26 -3.80
N GLU A 44 -1.02 -9.83 -3.80
CA GLU A 44 -0.80 -11.26 -3.68
C GLU A 44 0.23 -11.57 -2.59
N ALA A 45 -0.02 -12.62 -1.84
CA ALA A 45 0.91 -13.08 -0.81
C ALA A 45 1.98 -14.00 -1.43
N GLU A 46 3.25 -13.66 -1.20
CA GLU A 46 4.36 -14.56 -1.47
C GLU A 46 4.64 -15.41 -0.23
N SER A 47 4.46 -16.72 -0.37
CA SER A 47 4.58 -17.65 0.73
C SER A 47 5.61 -18.75 0.47
N LYS A 48 6.16 -19.29 1.55
CA LYS A 48 7.04 -20.47 1.55
C LYS A 48 6.42 -21.58 2.37
N THR A 49 6.31 -22.76 1.78
CA THR A 49 5.84 -23.95 2.48
C THR A 49 7.04 -24.76 2.98
N VAL A 50 7.04 -25.07 4.28
CA VAL A 50 8.03 -25.93 4.92
C VAL A 50 7.36 -27.23 5.31
N THR A 51 7.92 -28.35 4.82
CA THR A 51 7.39 -29.68 5.09
C THR A 51 8.34 -30.48 6.00
N LYS A 52 7.78 -31.14 7.00
CA LYS A 52 8.50 -32.16 7.79
C LYS A 52 8.15 -33.52 7.20
N LYS A 53 9.19 -34.31 6.87
CA LYS A 53 9.05 -35.69 6.40
C LYS A 53 9.56 -36.66 7.43
N CYS A 54 8.91 -37.82 7.56
CA CYS A 54 9.38 -38.97 8.33
C CYS A 54 9.28 -40.19 7.42
N GLU A 55 10.39 -40.93 7.23
CA GLU A 55 10.48 -42.11 6.37
C GLU A 55 9.90 -41.90 4.96
N GLY A 56 10.14 -40.70 4.37
CA GLY A 56 9.67 -40.33 3.06
C GLY A 56 8.24 -39.74 3.02
N ASN A 57 7.49 -39.90 4.10
CA ASN A 57 6.11 -39.36 4.17
C ASN A 57 6.07 -37.97 4.80
N VAL A 58 5.25 -37.06 4.25
CA VAL A 58 5.00 -35.74 4.84
C VAL A 58 4.18 -35.91 6.11
N THR A 59 4.72 -35.48 7.24
CA THR A 59 4.07 -35.56 8.55
C THR A 59 3.57 -34.22 9.06
N LYS A 60 4.09 -33.11 8.55
CA LYS A 60 3.65 -31.75 8.87
C LYS A 60 4.01 -30.80 7.75
N GLU A 61 3.12 -29.87 7.50
CA GLU A 61 3.29 -28.78 6.52
C GLU A 61 2.89 -27.46 7.16
N VAL A 62 3.70 -26.40 6.95
CA VAL A 62 3.44 -25.06 7.45
C VAL A 62 3.74 -24.08 6.33
N THR A 63 2.76 -23.25 6.00
CA THR A 63 2.93 -22.14 5.05
C THR A 63 3.21 -20.85 5.80
N ILE A 64 4.27 -20.15 5.40
CA ILE A 64 4.72 -18.90 6.01
C ILE A 64 4.68 -17.83 4.94
N ILE A 65 3.95 -16.74 5.18
CA ILE A 65 3.95 -15.56 4.31
C ILE A 65 5.28 -14.83 4.51
N GLN A 66 5.97 -14.52 3.42
CA GLN A 66 7.26 -13.82 3.45
C GLN A 66 7.08 -12.30 3.19
N LYS A 67 6.21 -11.94 2.29
CA LYS A 67 5.83 -10.57 1.94
C LYS A 67 4.53 -10.57 1.15
N LEU A 68 3.98 -9.38 0.93
CA LEU A 68 2.94 -9.17 -0.08
C LEU A 68 3.55 -8.45 -1.27
N ASN A 69 3.16 -8.84 -2.47
CA ASN A 69 3.48 -8.13 -3.71
C ASN A 69 2.21 -7.46 -4.22
N ALA A 70 2.29 -6.17 -4.50
CA ALA A 70 1.15 -5.42 -4.97
C ALA A 70 1.46 -4.68 -6.27
N THR A 71 0.47 -4.64 -7.15
CA THR A 71 0.46 -3.84 -8.38
C THR A 71 -0.62 -2.78 -8.26
N VAL A 72 -0.27 -1.53 -8.56
CA VAL A 72 -1.19 -0.39 -8.50
C VAL A 72 -1.13 0.38 -9.81
N SER A 73 -2.29 0.66 -10.41
CA SER A 73 -2.44 1.54 -11.57
C SER A 73 -3.02 2.88 -11.13
N MET A 74 -2.38 3.99 -11.52
CA MET A 74 -2.79 5.32 -11.06
C MET A 74 -2.26 6.45 -11.93
N HIS A 75 -2.92 7.62 -11.85
CA HIS A 75 -2.36 8.89 -12.32
C HIS A 75 -1.56 9.52 -11.19
N MET A 76 -0.24 9.49 -11.30
CA MET A 76 0.68 9.81 -10.22
C MET A 76 1.26 11.23 -10.38
N PRO A 77 1.28 12.06 -9.31
CA PRO A 77 2.01 13.33 -9.32
C PRO A 77 3.51 13.12 -9.57
N VAL A 78 4.14 14.03 -10.31
CA VAL A 78 5.56 13.94 -10.69
C VAL A 78 6.48 13.77 -9.47
N ALA A 79 6.15 14.42 -8.35
CA ALA A 79 6.96 14.31 -7.12
C ALA A 79 6.96 12.88 -6.56
N ILE A 80 5.79 12.22 -6.58
CA ILE A 80 5.66 10.82 -6.14
C ILE A 80 6.35 9.88 -7.13
N LEU A 81 6.13 10.08 -8.43
CA LEU A 81 6.77 9.29 -9.48
C LEU A 81 8.30 9.28 -9.35
N ARG A 82 8.91 10.43 -9.04
CA ARG A 82 10.35 10.53 -8.78
C ARG A 82 10.80 9.68 -7.59
N LYS A 83 10.00 9.64 -6.53
CA LYS A 83 10.27 8.82 -5.33
C LYS A 83 10.11 7.33 -5.62
N VAL A 84 9.07 6.95 -6.36
CA VAL A 84 8.78 5.55 -6.75
C VAL A 84 9.90 4.98 -7.60
N PHE A 85 10.37 5.73 -8.59
CA PHE A 85 11.45 5.28 -9.48
C PHE A 85 12.86 5.64 -9.00
N GLY A 86 13.00 6.34 -7.87
CA GLY A 86 14.30 6.72 -7.32
C GLY A 86 15.07 7.69 -8.20
N LEU A 87 14.35 8.60 -8.90
CA LEU A 87 15.00 9.67 -9.67
C LEU A 87 15.66 10.69 -8.74
N THR A 88 16.88 11.07 -9.04
CA THR A 88 17.65 12.05 -8.25
C THR A 88 18.08 13.23 -9.11
N ASN A 89 18.28 14.38 -8.47
CA ASN A 89 18.93 15.55 -9.09
C ASN A 89 20.35 15.78 -8.57
N ASP A 90 20.93 14.82 -7.84
CA ASP A 90 22.29 14.91 -7.34
C ASP A 90 23.27 15.15 -8.50
N LYS A 91 24.11 16.19 -8.38
CA LYS A 91 25.08 16.62 -9.39
C LYS A 91 24.47 17.11 -10.71
N LEU A 92 23.17 17.33 -10.78
CA LEU A 92 22.47 17.87 -11.92
C LEU A 92 22.03 19.32 -11.68
N LYS A 93 21.77 20.06 -12.75
CA LYS A 93 21.20 21.41 -12.65
C LYS A 93 19.83 21.37 -12.00
N THR A 94 19.48 22.46 -11.31
CA THR A 94 18.16 22.59 -10.67
C THR A 94 17.04 22.26 -11.64
N GLY A 95 16.09 21.42 -11.19
CA GLY A 95 14.93 20.99 -11.97
C GLY A 95 15.19 19.81 -12.91
N VAL A 96 16.45 19.40 -13.11
CA VAL A 96 16.81 18.21 -13.90
C VAL A 96 16.91 17.00 -12.98
N TYR A 97 16.28 15.89 -13.38
CA TYR A 97 16.31 14.62 -12.66
C TYR A 97 16.79 13.51 -13.57
N GLY A 98 17.57 12.60 -13.04
CA GLY A 98 18.12 11.47 -13.77
C GLY A 98 17.91 10.16 -13.00
N LEU A 99 17.90 9.06 -13.75
CA LEU A 99 17.94 7.71 -13.21
C LEU A 99 19.38 7.24 -13.13
N THR A 100 19.78 6.75 -11.97
CA THR A 100 21.11 6.17 -11.78
C THR A 100 21.08 4.65 -11.97
N SER A 101 22.23 4.01 -12.10
CA SER A 101 22.34 2.54 -12.16
C SER A 101 21.91 1.84 -10.86
N LYS A 102 21.87 2.57 -9.75
CA LYS A 102 21.42 2.09 -8.44
C LYS A 102 20.43 3.10 -7.85
N PRO A 103 19.18 3.13 -8.34
CA PRO A 103 18.20 4.10 -7.87
C PRO A 103 17.86 3.83 -6.39
N LYS A 104 17.74 4.91 -5.63
CA LYS A 104 17.24 4.85 -4.25
C LYS A 104 15.72 5.03 -4.27
N VAL A 105 15.01 3.93 -4.37
CA VAL A 105 13.53 3.94 -4.27
C VAL A 105 13.11 4.27 -2.84
N SER A 106 11.97 4.94 -2.71
CA SER A 106 11.43 5.26 -1.39
C SER A 106 10.74 4.05 -0.76
N SER A 107 10.82 3.97 0.55
CA SER A 107 10.02 3.05 1.39
C SER A 107 9.11 3.87 2.30
N GLY A 108 8.14 3.22 2.95
CA GLY A 108 7.23 3.91 3.85
C GLY A 108 5.94 3.14 4.12
N ALA A 109 4.85 3.87 4.36
CA ALA A 109 3.52 3.30 4.54
C ALA A 109 2.56 3.82 3.46
N LEU A 110 1.62 2.98 3.07
CA LEU A 110 0.56 3.29 2.10
C LEU A 110 -0.80 3.07 2.74
N THR A 111 -1.75 3.96 2.42
CA THR A 111 -3.14 3.81 2.85
C THR A 111 -4.10 4.19 1.72
N TRP A 112 -5.29 3.59 1.72
CA TRP A 112 -6.40 3.92 0.82
C TRP A 112 -7.74 3.79 1.52
N ASP A 113 -8.71 4.44 0.92
CA ASP A 113 -10.13 4.26 1.19
C ASP A 113 -10.73 3.36 0.11
N MET A 114 -11.52 2.38 0.51
CA MET A 114 -12.31 1.53 -0.38
C MET A 114 -13.79 1.68 -0.06
N TYR A 115 -14.60 1.63 -1.09
CA TYR A 115 -16.06 1.72 -0.98
C TYR A 115 -16.72 0.57 -1.72
N ASP A 116 -17.90 0.19 -1.24
CA ASP A 116 -18.80 -0.72 -1.93
C ASP A 116 -19.57 -0.01 -3.05
N LEU A 117 -20.34 -0.78 -3.81
CA LEU A 117 -21.25 -0.26 -4.83
C LEU A 117 -22.32 0.63 -4.18
N GLY A 118 -22.31 1.92 -4.50
CA GLY A 118 -23.22 2.89 -3.90
C GLY A 118 -22.62 3.69 -2.73
N ARG A 119 -21.41 3.39 -2.32
CA ARG A 119 -20.67 4.09 -1.24
C ARG A 119 -21.40 4.05 0.11
N GLU A 120 -22.12 2.98 0.37
CA GLU A 120 -22.81 2.81 1.64
C GLU A 120 -21.90 2.38 2.78
N ASN A 121 -20.85 1.61 2.45
CA ASN A 121 -19.89 1.10 3.40
C ASN A 121 -18.48 1.56 3.01
N HIS A 122 -17.68 1.89 4.04
CA HIS A 122 -16.34 2.42 3.91
C HIS A 122 -15.34 1.51 4.60
N LYS A 123 -14.35 1.05 3.84
CA LYS A 123 -13.24 0.22 4.30
C LYS A 123 -11.93 0.97 4.15
N LEU A 124 -11.14 0.97 5.18
CA LEU A 124 -9.82 1.54 5.24
C LEU A 124 -8.79 0.43 5.09
N ILE A 125 -7.80 0.59 4.22
CA ILE A 125 -6.71 -0.35 4.06
C ILE A 125 -5.35 0.33 4.24
N ALA A 126 -4.39 -0.39 4.81
CA ALA A 126 -3.04 0.11 5.02
C ALA A 126 -1.97 -0.97 4.89
N PHE A 127 -0.83 -0.58 4.31
CA PHE A 127 0.40 -1.36 4.25
C PHE A 127 1.46 -0.58 5.05
N PRO A 128 1.84 -1.05 6.25
CA PRO A 128 2.65 -0.27 7.20
C PRO A 128 4.10 -0.11 6.79
N ASN A 129 4.63 -1.07 6.03
CA ASN A 129 6.05 -1.14 5.68
C ASN A 129 6.22 -1.61 4.24
N ILE A 130 6.35 -0.66 3.31
CA ILE A 130 6.50 -0.98 1.89
C ILE A 130 7.84 -0.51 1.33
N SER A 131 8.26 -1.18 0.27
CA SER A 131 9.29 -0.69 -0.63
C SER A 131 8.79 -0.76 -2.07
N TRP A 132 8.94 0.33 -2.82
CA TRP A 132 8.63 0.33 -4.24
C TRP A 132 9.61 -0.57 -4.99
N THR A 133 9.10 -1.38 -5.91
CA THR A 133 9.89 -2.38 -6.66
C THR A 133 9.77 -2.23 -8.17
N SER A 134 8.99 -1.26 -8.64
CA SER A 134 8.79 -1.00 -10.07
C SER A 134 10.10 -0.71 -10.79
N PRO A 135 10.41 -1.40 -11.87
CA PRO A 135 11.41 -0.94 -12.81
C PRO A 135 10.94 0.39 -13.45
N PHE A 136 11.89 1.26 -13.76
CA PHE A 136 11.58 2.50 -14.48
C PHE A 136 10.96 2.18 -15.85
N LYS A 137 9.76 2.72 -16.09
CA LYS A 137 9.00 2.50 -17.32
C LYS A 137 8.33 3.80 -17.75
N ILE A 138 8.43 4.15 -19.01
CA ILE A 138 7.69 5.23 -19.63
C ILE A 138 6.93 4.65 -20.82
N ASN A 139 5.62 4.85 -20.83
CA ASN A 139 4.76 4.55 -21.97
C ASN A 139 4.05 5.83 -22.37
N VAL A 140 4.17 6.20 -23.62
CA VAL A 140 3.47 7.34 -24.21
C VAL A 140 2.95 6.91 -25.57
N THR A 141 1.64 7.05 -25.78
CA THR A 141 0.99 6.84 -27.08
C THR A 141 0.31 8.13 -27.49
N ASN A 142 0.58 8.59 -28.69
CA ASN A 142 -0.03 9.82 -29.20
C ASN A 142 -1.46 9.54 -29.70
N GLY A 143 -2.40 10.43 -29.40
CA GLY A 143 -3.74 10.42 -29.98
C GLY A 143 -4.72 9.43 -29.33
N GLU A 144 -4.42 8.90 -28.16
CA GLU A 144 -5.37 8.13 -27.36
C GLU A 144 -6.47 9.03 -26.79
N GLU A 145 -7.70 8.50 -26.71
CA GLU A 145 -8.85 9.20 -26.11
C GLU A 145 -8.74 9.30 -24.58
N GLU A 146 -7.98 8.39 -23.96
CA GLU A 146 -7.74 8.33 -22.51
C GLU A 146 -6.26 8.49 -22.18
N ILE A 147 -5.97 9.20 -21.08
CA ILE A 147 -4.62 9.29 -20.55
C ILE A 147 -4.28 7.98 -19.84
N ALA A 148 -3.22 7.31 -20.27
CA ALA A 148 -2.78 6.05 -19.68
C ALA A 148 -2.38 6.21 -18.21
N GLU A 149 -2.83 5.29 -17.37
CA GLU A 149 -2.36 5.14 -16.00
C GLU A 149 -0.94 4.60 -15.95
N ILE A 150 -0.21 4.97 -14.91
CA ILE A 150 1.11 4.43 -14.63
C ILE A 150 0.93 3.22 -13.72
N GLU A 151 1.35 2.05 -14.22
CA GLU A 151 1.42 0.84 -13.41
C GLU A 151 2.72 0.80 -12.60
N THR A 152 2.60 0.59 -11.30
CA THR A 152 3.71 0.48 -10.36
C THR A 152 3.53 -0.70 -9.44
N THR A 153 4.65 -1.23 -8.93
CA THR A 153 4.65 -2.35 -7.99
C THR A 153 5.36 -1.99 -6.69
N PHE A 154 4.89 -2.56 -5.60
CA PHE A 154 5.58 -2.51 -4.32
C PHE A 154 5.54 -3.86 -3.62
N SER A 155 6.51 -4.11 -2.77
CA SER A 155 6.48 -5.21 -1.80
C SER A 155 6.16 -4.66 -0.43
N ALA A 156 5.21 -5.29 0.28
CA ALA A 156 4.92 -4.98 1.67
C ALA A 156 5.53 -6.06 2.57
N PHE A 157 6.26 -5.61 3.56
CA PHE A 157 6.90 -6.43 4.58
C PHE A 157 6.16 -6.30 5.91
N SER A 158 6.39 -7.23 6.81
CA SER A 158 5.84 -7.11 8.16
C SER A 158 6.40 -5.87 8.87
N ASP A 159 5.56 -5.26 9.69
CA ASP A 159 5.97 -4.24 10.63
C ASP A 159 6.57 -4.85 11.92
N GLU A 160 6.84 -4.02 12.90
CA GLU A 160 7.35 -4.42 14.22
C GLU A 160 6.43 -5.35 15.02
N ASN A 161 5.12 -5.36 14.68
CA ASN A 161 4.10 -6.22 15.28
C ASN A 161 3.85 -7.51 14.47
N GLY A 162 4.52 -7.70 13.32
CA GLY A 162 4.41 -8.87 12.46
C GLY A 162 3.29 -8.79 11.44
N PHE A 163 2.66 -7.63 11.23
CA PHE A 163 1.56 -7.45 10.28
C PHE A 163 2.04 -6.85 8.96
N PHE A 164 1.60 -7.42 7.84
CA PHE A 164 1.88 -6.94 6.49
C PHE A 164 0.82 -5.95 5.99
N TYR A 165 -0.39 -6.05 6.55
CA TYR A 165 -1.58 -5.37 6.09
C TYR A 165 -2.53 -5.13 7.26
N TYR A 166 -3.21 -4.00 7.24
CA TYR A 166 -4.27 -3.65 8.17
C TYR A 166 -5.52 -3.24 7.40
N GLU A 167 -6.66 -3.58 7.94
CA GLU A 167 -7.95 -3.09 7.44
C GLU A 167 -8.86 -2.70 8.59
N ALA A 168 -9.77 -1.79 8.32
CA ALA A 168 -10.84 -1.41 9.22
C ALA A 168 -12.08 -1.06 8.40
N ILE A 169 -13.26 -1.47 8.88
CA ILE A 169 -14.54 -1.10 8.25
C ILE A 169 -15.24 -0.11 9.18
N GLU A 170 -15.61 1.04 8.66
CA GLU A 170 -16.33 2.04 9.42
C GLU A 170 -17.71 1.49 9.82
N GLY A 171 -18.02 1.57 11.11
CA GLY A 171 -19.25 0.95 11.67
C GLY A 171 -19.05 -0.43 12.29
N ASP A 172 -17.87 -1.06 12.14
CA ASP A 172 -17.49 -2.31 12.82
C ASP A 172 -16.75 -2.04 14.16
N GLY A 173 -17.26 -1.11 14.94
CA GLY A 173 -16.68 -0.79 16.26
C GLY A 173 -15.32 -0.09 16.23
N VAL A 174 -14.85 0.37 15.08
CA VAL A 174 -13.58 1.08 14.93
C VAL A 174 -13.65 2.43 15.64
N ALA A 175 -12.62 2.75 16.43
CA ALA A 175 -12.55 4.01 17.17
C ALA A 175 -12.39 5.20 16.20
N THR A 176 -13.03 6.33 16.53
CA THR A 176 -13.07 7.53 15.66
C THR A 176 -11.68 8.14 15.41
N ASP A 177 -10.78 8.04 16.35
CA ASP A 177 -9.39 8.51 16.21
C ASP A 177 -8.62 7.66 15.20
N VAL A 178 -8.86 6.36 15.14
CA VAL A 178 -8.30 5.45 14.13
C VAL A 178 -8.77 5.85 12.73
N VAL A 179 -10.08 6.03 12.54
CA VAL A 179 -10.66 6.45 11.24
C VAL A 179 -10.08 7.81 10.81
N SER A 180 -10.08 8.80 11.70
CA SER A 180 -9.64 10.15 11.38
C SER A 180 -8.12 10.27 11.15
N GLY A 181 -7.34 9.39 11.77
CA GLY A 181 -5.89 9.33 11.64
C GLY A 181 -5.39 8.49 10.45
N TRP A 182 -6.23 7.59 9.89
CA TRP A 182 -5.81 6.57 8.95
C TRP A 182 -5.02 7.10 7.75
N ASN A 183 -5.56 8.05 7.04
CA ASN A 183 -4.92 8.61 5.84
C ASN A 183 -3.96 9.78 6.13
N LYS A 184 -3.87 10.24 7.37
CA LYS A 184 -3.04 11.39 7.74
C LYS A 184 -1.78 11.00 8.48
N THR A 185 -1.95 10.13 9.49
CA THR A 185 -0.92 9.82 10.46
C THR A 185 -0.77 8.33 10.74
N PHE A 186 -1.23 7.48 9.82
CA PHE A 186 -1.18 6.03 10.00
C PHE A 186 0.19 5.56 10.47
N THR A 187 0.18 4.82 11.56
CA THR A 187 1.32 4.06 12.09
C THR A 187 0.79 2.77 12.71
N PRO A 188 1.59 1.71 12.85
CA PRO A 188 1.18 0.52 13.59
C PRO A 188 0.72 0.82 15.03
N THR A 189 1.23 1.89 15.63
CA THR A 189 0.83 2.33 16.98
C THR A 189 -0.60 2.88 17.03
N LEU A 190 -1.07 3.54 15.95
CA LEU A 190 -2.44 4.07 15.87
C LEU A 190 -3.51 2.97 16.04
N VAL A 191 -3.22 1.78 15.53
CA VAL A 191 -4.17 0.64 15.51
C VAL A 191 -3.89 -0.40 16.60
N LYS A 192 -2.85 -0.18 17.41
CA LYS A 192 -2.47 -1.11 18.48
C LYS A 192 -3.42 -1.01 19.67
N LYS A 193 -3.88 -2.16 20.15
CA LYS A 193 -4.64 -2.22 21.39
C LYS A 193 -3.77 -1.76 22.57
N VAL A 194 -4.22 -0.73 23.29
CA VAL A 194 -3.60 -0.35 24.55
C VAL A 194 -3.98 -1.40 25.60
N ILE A 195 -3.01 -2.19 26.05
CA ILE A 195 -3.18 -3.10 27.18
C ILE A 195 -2.87 -2.28 28.42
N LEU A 196 -3.92 -1.93 29.18
CA LEU A 196 -3.85 -1.27 30.48
C LEU A 196 -3.45 -2.29 31.56
#